data_4daf9c0c7d4cf1a3a10726e6dbbac73a
#
_entry.id   4daf9c0c7d4cf1a3a10726e6dbbac73a
#
_cell.length_a   1.000
_cell.length_b   1.000
_cell.length_c   1.000
_cell.angle_alpha   90.00
_cell.angle_beta   90.00
_cell.angle_gamma   90.00
#
_symmetry.space_group_name_H-M   'P 1'
#
loop_
_entity.id
_entity.type
_entity.pdbx_description
1 polymer ?
#
loop_
_entity_poly.entity_id
_entity_poly.type
_entity_poly.pdbx_seq_one_letter_code
_entity_poly.pdbx_strand_id
1 'polypeptide(L)'
;GIFYYNVKDPMIQKTLQEDLDELDPEIMKKLKMNGLVSSAPEVIRKLDASYASLPLAYTSKGALRKGSSVASPERFRLLNDYVKKKITEVQDAILTGKADASPYEMGNKNACTYCAYQGSCGFDRKIPGYEFRRLKQFADEEVWKNFEQEAE
;
A
#
# COMPACT_ATOMS: atom_id res chain seq x y z
N GLY A 1 8.52 0.50 10.31
CA GLY A 1 8.12 0.65 8.90
C GLY A 1 7.43 -0.59 8.36
N ILE A 2 6.70 -0.39 7.29
CA ILE A 2 6.07 -1.45 6.50
C ILE A 2 6.68 -1.36 5.11
N PHE A 3 7.25 -2.47 4.61
CA PHE A 3 7.99 -2.46 3.36
C PHE A 3 7.46 -3.53 2.40
N TYR A 4 7.42 -3.16 1.13
CA TYR A 4 7.18 -4.07 0.02
C TYR A 4 8.45 -4.18 -0.81
N TYR A 5 8.95 -5.40 -0.93
CA TYR A 5 10.10 -5.71 -1.75
C TYR A 5 9.67 -6.29 -3.10
N ASN A 6 10.23 -5.76 -4.19
CA ASN A 6 9.95 -6.30 -5.51
C ASN A 6 10.90 -7.47 -5.80
N VAL A 7 10.34 -8.69 -5.94
CA VAL A 7 11.10 -9.92 -6.24
C VAL A 7 11.29 -10.16 -7.73
N LYS A 8 10.72 -9.34 -8.60
CA LYS A 8 10.91 -9.49 -10.05
C LYS A 8 12.24 -8.85 -10.47
N ASP A 9 12.97 -9.55 -11.34
CA ASP A 9 14.17 -8.99 -11.94
C ASP A 9 13.82 -7.71 -12.71
N PRO A 10 14.52 -6.59 -12.44
CA PRO A 10 14.26 -5.34 -13.12
C PRO A 10 14.71 -5.43 -14.58
N MET A 11 13.78 -5.27 -15.50
CA MET A 11 14.14 -5.10 -16.92
C MET A 11 14.59 -3.67 -17.17
N ILE A 12 15.80 -3.52 -17.69
CA ILE A 12 16.40 -2.24 -18.09
C ILE A 12 16.54 -2.24 -19.61
N GLN A 13 16.00 -1.21 -20.25
CA GLN A 13 16.23 -0.98 -21.67
C GLN A 13 17.48 -0.15 -21.83
N LYS A 14 18.50 -0.71 -22.51
CA LYS A 14 19.74 -0.02 -22.84
C LYS A 14 20.05 -0.08 -24.33
N THR A 15 20.77 0.92 -24.79
CA THR A 15 21.45 0.93 -26.10
C THR A 15 22.78 0.19 -25.98
N LEU A 16 23.16 -0.51 -27.03
CA LEU A 16 24.38 -1.37 -27.13
C LEU A 16 25.73 -0.68 -26.84
N GLN A 17 25.75 0.63 -26.55
CA GLN A 17 26.96 1.44 -26.39
C GLN A 17 27.23 1.89 -24.94
N GLU A 18 26.38 1.49 -23.99
CA GLU A 18 26.53 1.91 -22.59
C GLU A 18 27.24 0.84 -21.77
N ASP A 19 28.15 1.25 -20.89
CA ASP A 19 28.99 0.37 -20.09
C ASP A 19 28.16 -0.40 -19.06
N LEU A 20 28.47 -1.66 -18.80
CA LEU A 20 27.74 -2.52 -17.86
C LEU A 20 27.86 -1.99 -16.41
N ASP A 21 28.93 -1.29 -16.08
CA ASP A 21 29.17 -0.71 -14.74
C ASP A 21 28.22 0.45 -14.41
N GLU A 22 27.60 1.09 -15.43
CA GLU A 22 26.56 2.12 -15.21
C GLU A 22 25.18 1.55 -14.92
N LEU A 23 25.00 0.22 -15.04
CA LEU A 23 23.72 -0.45 -14.80
C LEU A 23 23.36 -0.56 -13.31
N ASP A 24 24.35 -0.74 -12.45
CA ASP A 24 24.13 -0.99 -11.03
C ASP A 24 23.30 0.10 -10.33
N PRO A 25 23.53 1.40 -10.53
CA PRO A 25 22.71 2.44 -9.91
C PRO A 25 21.24 2.42 -10.40
N GLU A 26 21.00 2.09 -11.67
CA GLU A 26 19.65 2.02 -12.21
C GLU A 26 18.90 0.78 -11.72
N ILE A 27 19.58 -0.36 -11.61
CA ILE A 27 19.06 -1.58 -11.03
C ILE A 27 18.68 -1.31 -9.59
N MET A 28 19.58 -0.75 -8.79
CA MET A 28 19.34 -0.42 -7.38
C MET A 28 18.17 0.55 -7.20
N LYS A 29 18.00 1.51 -8.11
CA LYS A 29 16.86 2.43 -8.09
C LYS A 29 15.52 1.71 -8.35
N LYS A 30 15.49 0.70 -9.23
CA LYS A 30 14.30 -0.11 -9.51
C LYS A 30 14.01 -1.12 -8.40
N LEU A 31 15.03 -1.58 -7.70
CA LEU A 31 14.92 -2.49 -6.55
C LEU A 31 14.60 -1.76 -5.24
N LYS A 32 14.55 -0.44 -5.25
CA LYS A 32 14.20 0.35 -4.06
C LYS A 32 12.87 -0.12 -3.48
N MET A 33 12.86 -0.37 -2.17
CA MET A 33 11.66 -0.78 -1.47
C MET A 33 10.56 0.27 -1.57
N ASN A 34 9.32 -0.20 -1.64
CA ASN A 34 8.13 0.64 -1.47
C ASN A 34 7.57 0.41 -0.06
N GLY A 35 6.79 1.37 0.44
CA GLY A 35 6.13 1.20 1.73
C GLY A 35 6.06 2.47 2.55
N LEU A 36 5.83 2.30 3.85
CA LEU A 36 5.67 3.39 4.82
C LEU A 36 6.79 3.31 5.86
N VAL A 37 7.54 4.38 6.02
CA VAL A 37 8.70 4.46 6.93
C VAL A 37 8.36 5.36 8.12
N SER A 38 8.92 5.04 9.29
CA SER A 38 8.84 5.97 10.44
C SER A 38 9.54 7.29 10.11
N SER A 39 8.91 8.40 10.45
CA SER A 39 9.51 9.74 10.30
C SER A 39 10.60 10.03 11.34
N ALA A 40 10.81 9.16 12.34
CA ALA A 40 11.84 9.32 13.36
C ALA A 40 13.25 9.16 12.75
N PRO A 41 14.13 10.19 12.80
CA PRO A 41 15.43 10.14 12.14
C PRO A 41 16.34 9.03 12.64
N GLU A 42 16.24 8.69 13.94
CA GLU A 42 17.01 7.61 14.54
C GLU A 42 16.64 6.24 13.97
N VAL A 43 15.34 6.01 13.72
CA VAL A 43 14.82 4.78 13.12
C VAL A 43 15.30 4.66 11.68
N ILE A 44 15.18 5.75 10.90
CA ILE A 44 15.62 5.78 9.50
C ILE A 44 17.11 5.44 9.42
N ARG A 45 17.95 6.09 10.22
CA ARG A 45 19.40 5.87 10.21
C ARG A 45 19.80 4.45 10.62
N LYS A 46 19.04 3.82 11.54
CA LYS A 46 19.29 2.42 11.92
C LYS A 46 18.84 1.41 10.88
N LEU A 47 17.81 1.74 10.11
CA LEU A 47 17.31 0.88 9.04
C LEU A 47 18.22 0.91 7.81
N ASP A 48 18.67 2.10 7.41
CA ASP A 48 19.53 2.29 6.25
C ASP A 48 20.39 3.54 6.42
N ALA A 49 21.65 3.34 6.80
CA ALA A 49 22.61 4.43 6.98
C ALA A 49 22.95 5.14 5.66
N SER A 50 22.79 4.46 4.52
CA SER A 50 23.04 5.00 3.17
C SER A 50 21.86 5.77 2.58
N TYR A 51 20.65 5.57 3.14
CA TYR A 51 19.37 6.10 2.62
C TYR A 51 19.05 5.69 1.17
N ALA A 52 19.71 4.65 0.67
CA ALA A 52 19.59 4.23 -0.73
C ALA A 52 18.40 3.28 -0.97
N SER A 53 18.11 2.39 0.00
CA SER A 53 17.15 1.31 -0.12
C SER A 53 15.73 1.69 0.32
N LEU A 54 15.58 2.71 1.16
CA LEU A 54 14.29 3.15 1.69
C LEU A 54 13.50 4.00 0.68
N PRO A 55 12.16 3.97 0.71
CA PRO A 55 11.30 4.79 -0.16
C PRO A 55 11.25 6.25 0.31
N LEU A 56 12.41 6.84 0.55
CA LEU A 56 12.58 8.20 1.03
C LEU A 56 13.20 9.08 -0.05
N ALA A 57 12.79 10.33 -0.06
CA ALA A 57 13.43 11.37 -0.86
C ALA A 57 13.84 12.52 0.06
N TYR A 58 15.07 12.99 -0.09
CA TYR A 58 15.61 14.12 0.66
C TYR A 58 15.73 15.35 -0.23
N THR A 59 15.58 16.51 0.38
CA THR A 59 15.93 17.79 -0.24
C THR A 59 17.44 17.98 -0.19
N SER A 60 17.98 18.91 -0.98
CA SER A 60 19.39 19.30 -0.92
C SER A 60 19.84 19.80 0.47
N LYS A 61 18.90 20.18 1.32
CA LYS A 61 19.12 20.61 2.72
C LYS A 61 19.02 19.48 3.74
N GLY A 62 18.89 18.21 3.30
CA GLY A 62 18.79 17.04 4.19
C GLY A 62 17.45 16.84 4.88
N ALA A 63 16.42 17.62 4.53
CA ALA A 63 15.06 17.41 5.03
C ALA A 63 14.30 16.41 4.16
N LEU A 64 13.36 15.68 4.73
CA LEU A 64 12.45 14.80 3.98
C LEU A 64 11.63 15.60 2.97
N ARG A 65 11.61 15.13 1.74
CA ARG A 65 10.85 15.76 0.65
C ARG A 65 9.36 15.55 0.86
N LYS A 66 8.55 16.56 0.57
CA LYS A 66 7.09 16.43 0.53
C LYS A 66 6.70 15.31 -0.45
N GLY A 67 5.90 14.34 0.00
CA GLY A 67 5.55 13.16 -0.78
C GLY A 67 6.43 11.92 -0.50
N SER A 68 7.39 12.00 0.44
CA SER A 68 8.01 10.79 0.99
C SER A 68 6.98 9.98 1.78
N SER A 69 6.99 8.65 1.60
CA SER A 69 6.09 7.73 2.31
C SER A 69 6.53 7.56 3.78
N VAL A 70 6.25 8.57 4.59
CA VAL A 70 6.60 8.57 6.02
C VAL A 70 5.40 8.79 6.90
N ALA A 71 5.40 8.16 8.08
CA ALA A 71 4.41 8.37 9.11
C ALA A 71 5.09 8.57 10.47
N SER A 72 4.46 9.40 11.32
CA SER A 72 4.92 9.57 12.71
C SER A 72 4.68 8.29 13.52
N PRO A 73 5.34 8.12 14.67
CA PRO A 73 5.07 7.01 15.57
C PRO A 73 3.60 6.92 16.01
N GLU A 74 2.93 8.06 16.16
CA GLU A 74 1.52 8.16 16.50
C GLU A 74 0.64 7.62 15.37
N ARG A 75 0.92 8.01 14.12
CA ARG A 75 0.23 7.49 12.94
C ARG A 75 0.44 5.98 12.77
N PHE A 76 1.62 5.44 13.13
CA PHE A 76 1.84 3.98 13.14
C PHE A 76 1.01 3.27 14.21
N ARG A 77 0.83 3.87 15.40
CA ARG A 77 -0.07 3.32 16.43
C ARG A 77 -1.50 3.30 15.93
N LEU A 78 -1.98 4.44 15.41
CA LEU A 78 -3.32 4.57 14.83
C LEU A 78 -3.58 3.52 13.73
N LEU A 79 -2.64 3.34 12.79
CA LEU A 79 -2.72 2.32 11.77
C LEU A 79 -2.80 0.90 12.35
N ASN A 80 -1.98 0.61 13.36
CA ASN A 80 -1.98 -0.70 14.02
C ASN A 80 -3.31 -1.00 14.73
N ASP A 81 -3.87 -0.02 15.41
CA ASP A 81 -5.14 -0.15 16.13
C ASP A 81 -6.31 -0.30 15.13
N TYR A 82 -6.29 0.46 14.04
CA TYR A 82 -7.23 0.30 12.94
C TYR A 82 -7.18 -1.12 12.33
N VAL A 83 -5.97 -1.62 12.05
CA VAL A 83 -5.80 -2.98 11.49
C VAL A 83 -6.31 -4.05 12.46
N LYS A 84 -6.03 -3.93 13.75
CA LYS A 84 -6.55 -4.86 14.77
C LYS A 84 -8.08 -4.86 14.82
N LYS A 85 -8.69 -3.66 14.81
CA LYS A 85 -10.14 -3.49 14.75
C LYS A 85 -10.73 -4.21 13.53
N LYS A 86 -10.14 -3.99 12.33
CA LYS A 86 -10.60 -4.64 11.09
C LYS A 86 -10.42 -6.17 11.12
N ILE A 87 -9.35 -6.68 11.71
CA ILE A 87 -9.17 -8.13 11.90
C ILE A 87 -10.27 -8.70 12.77
N THR A 88 -10.62 -8.03 13.89
CA THR A 88 -11.70 -8.47 14.77
C THR A 88 -13.06 -8.44 14.06
N GLU A 89 -13.37 -7.37 13.31
CA GLU A 89 -14.59 -7.28 12.51
C GLU A 89 -14.71 -8.42 11.50
N VAL A 90 -13.61 -8.77 10.80
CA VAL A 90 -13.59 -9.90 9.86
C VAL A 90 -13.74 -11.22 10.59
N GLN A 91 -13.10 -11.42 11.74
CA GLN A 91 -13.25 -12.60 12.58
C GLN A 91 -14.72 -12.81 12.99
N ASP A 92 -15.36 -11.75 13.48
CA ASP A 92 -16.77 -11.80 13.91
C ASP A 92 -17.70 -12.12 12.72
N ALA A 93 -17.43 -11.52 11.55
CA ALA A 93 -18.18 -11.81 10.34
C ALA A 93 -18.08 -13.30 9.93
N ILE A 94 -16.88 -13.88 10.03
CA ILE A 94 -16.65 -15.31 9.75
C ILE A 94 -17.38 -16.19 10.77
N LEU A 95 -17.25 -15.90 12.07
CA LEU A 95 -17.86 -16.68 13.14
C LEU A 95 -19.40 -16.63 13.12
N THR A 96 -19.96 -15.51 12.67
CA THR A 96 -21.41 -15.35 12.51
C THR A 96 -21.95 -15.86 11.17
N GLY A 97 -21.08 -16.42 10.31
CA GLY A 97 -21.49 -16.97 9.02
C GLY A 97 -21.92 -15.91 8.00
N LYS A 98 -21.44 -14.67 8.11
CA LYS A 98 -21.76 -13.59 7.17
C LYS A 98 -21.09 -13.87 5.83
N ALA A 99 -21.89 -14.22 4.81
CA ALA A 99 -21.44 -14.61 3.48
C ALA A 99 -22.05 -13.73 2.36
N ASP A 100 -22.32 -12.46 2.65
CA ASP A 100 -22.90 -11.54 1.68
C ASP A 100 -21.98 -11.32 0.51
N ALA A 101 -22.48 -11.48 -0.71
CA ALA A 101 -21.77 -11.15 -1.94
C ALA A 101 -21.74 -9.62 -2.11
N SER A 102 -20.74 -8.96 -1.53
CA SER A 102 -20.54 -7.51 -1.54
C SER A 102 -19.16 -7.13 -2.11
N PRO A 103 -18.92 -7.37 -3.42
CA PRO A 103 -17.65 -7.05 -4.05
C PRO A 103 -17.40 -5.53 -4.10
N TYR A 104 -16.13 -5.12 -4.04
CA TYR A 104 -15.80 -3.71 -4.17
C TYR A 104 -15.63 -3.27 -5.63
N GLU A 105 -15.87 -1.99 -5.86
CA GLU A 105 -15.53 -1.27 -7.10
C GLU A 105 -14.78 0.03 -6.76
N MET A 106 -13.64 0.26 -7.38
CA MET A 106 -12.83 1.48 -7.22
C MET A 106 -12.31 1.95 -8.57
N GLY A 107 -12.89 3.01 -9.09
CA GLY A 107 -12.63 3.47 -10.46
C GLY A 107 -12.90 2.37 -11.49
N ASN A 108 -11.89 1.99 -12.27
CA ASN A 108 -11.99 0.94 -13.28
C ASN A 108 -11.66 -0.47 -12.75
N LYS A 109 -11.42 -0.61 -11.46
CA LYS A 109 -11.06 -1.88 -10.83
C LYS A 109 -12.21 -2.39 -9.97
N ASN A 110 -12.49 -3.68 -10.06
CA ASN A 110 -13.46 -4.34 -9.19
C ASN A 110 -12.97 -5.73 -8.77
N ALA A 111 -13.54 -6.25 -7.69
CA ALA A 111 -13.17 -7.55 -7.14
C ALA A 111 -13.50 -8.72 -8.06
N CYS A 112 -14.44 -8.54 -9.02
CA CYS A 112 -14.93 -9.62 -9.87
C CYS A 112 -14.07 -9.89 -11.10
N THR A 113 -13.26 -8.92 -11.56
CA THR A 113 -12.52 -9.00 -12.84
C THR A 113 -11.65 -10.24 -12.97
N TYR A 114 -11.02 -10.67 -11.87
CA TYR A 114 -10.13 -11.86 -11.84
C TYR A 114 -10.52 -12.84 -10.75
N CYS A 115 -11.80 -12.86 -10.35
CA CYS A 115 -12.27 -13.73 -9.27
C CYS A 115 -12.45 -15.16 -9.76
N ALA A 116 -11.75 -16.11 -9.15
CA ALA A 116 -11.86 -17.53 -9.46
C ALA A 116 -13.25 -18.12 -9.15
N TYR A 117 -14.02 -17.47 -8.28
CA TYR A 117 -15.34 -17.91 -7.82
C TYR A 117 -16.51 -17.23 -8.55
N GLN A 118 -16.25 -16.47 -9.62
CA GLN A 118 -17.28 -15.73 -10.33
C GLN A 118 -18.44 -16.62 -10.80
N GLY A 119 -18.14 -17.85 -11.26
CA GLY A 119 -19.15 -18.78 -11.74
C GLY A 119 -20.06 -19.39 -10.66
N SER A 120 -19.63 -19.40 -9.39
CA SER A 120 -20.36 -19.97 -8.26
C SER A 120 -20.92 -18.92 -7.30
N CYS A 121 -20.44 -17.68 -7.37
CA CYS A 121 -20.78 -16.61 -6.43
C CYS A 121 -22.23 -16.11 -6.60
N GLY A 122 -22.81 -16.21 -7.81
CA GLY A 122 -24.16 -15.73 -8.10
C GLY A 122 -24.34 -14.21 -8.08
N PHE A 123 -23.28 -13.42 -7.89
CA PHE A 123 -23.36 -11.96 -7.94
C PHE A 123 -23.62 -11.48 -9.38
N ASP A 124 -24.80 -10.87 -9.57
CA ASP A 124 -25.17 -10.23 -10.85
C ASP A 124 -25.88 -8.91 -10.57
N ARG A 125 -25.34 -7.81 -11.10
CA ARG A 125 -25.93 -6.45 -10.99
C ARG A 125 -27.34 -6.31 -11.60
N LYS A 126 -27.75 -7.25 -12.42
CA LYS A 126 -29.11 -7.30 -12.99
C LYS A 126 -30.13 -7.76 -11.95
N ILE A 127 -29.70 -8.41 -10.88
CA ILE A 127 -30.56 -8.87 -9.83
C ILE A 127 -30.75 -7.76 -8.79
N PRO A 128 -31.98 -7.35 -8.45
CA PRO A 128 -32.22 -6.32 -7.46
C PRO A 128 -31.57 -6.69 -6.11
N GLY A 129 -30.88 -5.74 -5.50
CA GLY A 129 -30.16 -5.94 -4.22
C GLY A 129 -28.68 -6.30 -4.35
N TYR A 130 -28.20 -6.63 -5.57
CA TYR A 130 -26.77 -6.85 -5.80
C TYR A 130 -26.11 -5.59 -6.33
N GLU A 131 -25.31 -4.94 -5.50
CA GLU A 131 -24.56 -3.73 -5.86
C GLU A 131 -23.09 -3.83 -5.46
N PHE A 132 -22.22 -3.17 -6.22
CA PHE A 132 -20.84 -3.00 -5.82
C PHE A 132 -20.71 -2.01 -4.66
N ARG A 133 -19.90 -2.36 -3.68
CA ARG A 133 -19.45 -1.45 -2.64
C ARG A 133 -18.43 -0.48 -3.26
N ARG A 134 -18.85 0.74 -3.53
CA ARG A 134 -18.02 1.74 -4.17
C ARG A 134 -17.01 2.32 -3.19
N LEU A 135 -15.73 2.11 -3.48
CA LEU A 135 -14.62 2.68 -2.72
C LEU A 135 -14.13 3.96 -3.39
N LYS A 136 -13.87 4.98 -2.60
CA LYS A 136 -13.22 6.21 -3.05
C LYS A 136 -11.69 6.04 -2.91
N GLN A 137 -10.96 6.63 -3.85
CA GLN A 137 -9.53 6.82 -3.69
C GLN A 137 -9.31 8.12 -2.92
N PHE A 138 -8.71 8.01 -1.76
CA PHE A 138 -8.40 9.16 -0.91
C PHE A 138 -6.96 9.61 -1.12
N ALA A 139 -6.71 10.90 -0.90
CA ALA A 139 -5.36 11.41 -0.72
C ALA A 139 -4.81 10.96 0.65
N ASP A 140 -3.48 10.87 0.80
CA ASP A 140 -2.84 10.34 2.01
C ASP A 140 -3.34 11.01 3.30
N GLU A 141 -3.48 12.33 3.31
CA GLU A 141 -3.97 13.06 4.49
C GLU A 141 -5.45 12.80 4.81
N GLU A 142 -6.28 12.50 3.80
CA GLU A 142 -7.67 12.08 4.02
C GLU A 142 -7.75 10.69 4.62
N VAL A 143 -6.86 9.78 4.21
CA VAL A 143 -6.76 8.44 4.79
C VAL A 143 -6.46 8.53 6.28
N TRP A 144 -5.50 9.37 6.68
CA TRP A 144 -5.16 9.56 8.09
C TRP A 144 -6.32 10.15 8.91
N LYS A 145 -7.03 11.14 8.37
CA LYS A 145 -8.24 11.69 9.01
C LYS A 145 -9.34 10.66 9.20
N ASN A 146 -9.55 9.79 8.21
CA ASN A 146 -10.54 8.71 8.34
C ASN A 146 -10.15 7.71 9.43
N PHE A 147 -8.86 7.38 9.57
CA PHE A 147 -8.40 6.52 10.66
C PHE A 147 -8.59 7.16 12.04
N GLU A 148 -8.37 8.46 12.16
CA GLU A 148 -8.62 9.21 13.39
C GLU A 148 -10.11 9.18 13.79
N GLN A 149 -11.01 9.35 12.82
CA GLN A 149 -12.46 9.31 13.05
C GLN A 149 -12.99 7.91 13.41
N GLU A 150 -12.38 6.85 12.83
CA GLU A 150 -12.78 5.46 13.15
C GLU A 150 -12.16 4.95 14.47
N ALA A 151 -11.21 5.66 15.03
CA ALA A 151 -10.56 5.32 16.30
C ALA A 151 -11.29 5.90 17.54
N GLU A 152 -12.14 6.93 17.34
CA GLU A 152 -13.03 7.49 18.37
C GLU A 152 -14.29 6.60 18.53
#